data_a1dc3f911decd4965988b7feb4170650
#
_entry.id   a1dc3f911decd4965988b7feb4170650
#
_cell.length_a   1.000
_cell.length_b   1.000
_cell.length_c   1.000
_cell.angle_alpha   90.00
_cell.angle_beta   90.00
_cell.angle_gamma   90.00
#
_symmetry.space_group_name_H-M   'P 1'
#
loop_
_entity.id
_entity.type
_entity.pdbx_description
1 polymer ?
#
loop_
_entity_poly.entity_id
_entity_poly.type
_entity_poly.pdbx_seq_one_letter_code
_entity_poly.pdbx_strand_id
1 'polypeptide(L)'
;MYYMGVDVGSVSTNIVLLDNSLNVIEKLYLRTKGKPIKAIQDGLKVLNKKYDTKQIKSVGTTGSGRQMASFLIGADIVKNEITAHAVASLEIDKEVKTILEIGGQDSKIILLKNGIVTDFAMNTVCAAG
;
A
#
# COMPACT_ATOMS: atom_id res chain seq x y z
N MET A 1 -5.00 3.13 19.42
CA MET A 1 -3.72 3.04 18.73
C MET A 1 -3.93 2.59 17.30
N TYR A 2 -3.20 3.14 16.36
CA TYR A 2 -3.42 2.88 14.94
C TYR A 2 -2.14 2.42 14.24
N TYR A 3 -2.32 1.78 13.11
CA TYR A 3 -1.24 1.45 12.17
C TYR A 3 -1.59 2.04 10.81
N MET A 4 -0.64 2.66 10.15
CA MET A 4 -0.87 3.33 8.87
C MET A 4 -0.03 2.68 7.76
N GLY A 5 -0.66 2.46 6.62
CA GLY A 5 0.00 2.03 5.39
C GLY A 5 -0.14 3.09 4.31
N VAL A 6 0.94 3.33 3.58
CA VAL A 6 0.95 4.28 2.46
C VAL A 6 1.54 3.60 1.23
N ASP A 7 0.72 3.51 0.18
CA ASP A 7 1.12 2.97 -1.12
C ASP A 7 1.22 4.13 -2.12
N VAL A 8 2.42 4.41 -2.58
CA VAL A 8 2.68 5.50 -3.51
C VAL A 8 2.97 4.93 -4.89
N GLY A 9 1.98 4.99 -5.75
CA GLY A 9 2.11 4.62 -7.16
C GLY A 9 2.17 5.84 -8.06
N SER A 10 2.42 5.60 -9.33
CA SER A 10 2.47 6.67 -10.35
C SER A 10 1.08 7.26 -10.64
N VAL A 11 0.03 6.45 -10.55
CA VAL A 11 -1.36 6.85 -10.83
C VAL A 11 -2.07 7.27 -9.55
N SER A 12 -1.97 6.47 -8.50
CA SER A 12 -2.67 6.72 -7.24
C SER A 12 -1.75 6.60 -6.04
N THR A 13 -2.10 7.35 -5.00
CA THR A 13 -1.52 7.26 -3.67
C THR A 13 -2.63 6.83 -2.72
N ASN A 14 -2.43 5.72 -2.03
CA ASN A 14 -3.44 5.12 -1.18
C ASN A 14 -2.96 5.13 0.27
N ILE A 15 -3.83 5.50 1.19
CA ILE A 15 -3.53 5.50 2.61
C ILE A 15 -4.58 4.67 3.33
N VAL A 16 -4.14 3.78 4.19
CA VAL A 16 -4.99 2.90 4.98
C VAL A 16 -4.64 3.07 6.45
N LEU A 17 -5.67 3.16 7.28
CA LEU A 17 -5.52 3.18 8.74
C LEU A 17 -6.16 1.93 9.32
N LEU A 18 -5.43 1.23 10.18
CA LEU A 18 -5.90 0.05 10.89
C LEU A 18 -6.00 0.35 12.39
N ASP A 19 -6.97 -0.29 13.05
CA ASP A 19 -7.06 -0.29 14.50
C ASP A 19 -6.16 -1.36 15.13
N ASN A 20 -6.19 -1.51 16.47
CA ASN A 20 -5.43 -2.51 17.20
C ASN A 20 -5.77 -3.96 16.84
N SER A 21 -6.97 -4.19 16.33
CA SER A 21 -7.42 -5.51 15.89
C SER A 21 -7.16 -5.75 14.40
N LEU A 22 -6.42 -4.86 13.77
CA LEU A 22 -6.07 -4.87 12.34
C LEU A 22 -7.28 -4.72 11.41
N ASN A 23 -8.37 -4.15 11.92
CA ASN A 23 -9.49 -3.78 11.07
C ASN A 23 -9.18 -2.49 10.31
N VAL A 24 -9.56 -2.44 9.04
CA VAL A 24 -9.45 -1.22 8.23
C VAL A 24 -10.51 -0.24 8.70
N ILE A 25 -10.11 0.87 9.28
CA ILE A 25 -11.01 1.92 9.78
C ILE A 25 -11.06 3.14 8.86
N GLU A 26 -10.06 3.32 8.00
CA GLU A 26 -10.07 4.38 6.99
C GLU A 26 -9.29 3.94 5.76
N LYS A 27 -9.77 4.32 4.58
CA LYS A 27 -9.09 4.13 3.28
C LYS A 27 -9.21 5.41 2.48
N LEU A 28 -8.09 5.91 2.02
CA LEU A 28 -8.03 7.08 1.15
C LEU A 28 -7.43 6.68 -0.19
N TYR A 29 -8.08 7.06 -1.26
CA TYR A 29 -7.58 6.95 -2.61
C TYR A 29 -7.39 8.35 -3.16
N LEU A 30 -6.13 8.71 -3.45
CA LEU A 30 -5.79 10.03 -3.99
C LEU A 30 -5.11 9.85 -5.36
N ARG A 31 -5.43 10.72 -6.29
CA ARG A 31 -4.71 10.75 -7.57
C ARG A 31 -3.32 11.36 -7.34
N THR A 32 -2.28 10.68 -7.79
CA THR A 32 -0.89 11.17 -7.64
C THR A 32 -0.62 12.39 -8.53
N LYS A 33 -1.06 12.36 -9.78
CA LYS A 33 -0.93 13.48 -10.76
C LYS A 33 0.50 14.02 -10.86
N GLY A 34 1.50 13.14 -10.79
CA GLY A 34 2.91 13.54 -10.80
C GLY A 34 3.38 14.29 -9.56
N LYS A 35 2.56 14.36 -8.50
CA LYS A 35 2.85 15.10 -7.26
C LYS A 35 2.63 14.21 -6.04
N PRO A 36 3.47 13.18 -5.85
CA PRO A 36 3.26 12.23 -4.76
C PRO A 36 3.39 12.84 -3.36
N ILE A 37 4.28 13.80 -3.18
CA ILE A 37 4.44 14.50 -1.90
C ILE A 37 3.15 15.23 -1.52
N LYS A 38 2.57 15.96 -2.47
CA LYS A 38 1.31 16.66 -2.24
C LYS A 38 0.17 15.69 -1.92
N ALA A 39 0.09 14.56 -2.65
CA ALA A 39 -0.93 13.54 -2.39
C ALA A 39 -0.82 12.99 -0.97
N ILE A 40 0.39 12.68 -0.51
CA ILE A 40 0.63 12.22 0.87
C ILE A 40 0.19 13.31 1.88
N GLN A 41 0.60 14.54 1.66
CA GLN A 41 0.25 15.66 2.54
C GLN A 41 -1.27 15.86 2.62
N ASP A 42 -1.96 15.84 1.50
CA ASP A 42 -3.41 15.98 1.45
C ASP A 42 -4.11 14.84 2.19
N GLY A 43 -3.64 13.61 2.02
CA GLY A 43 -4.16 12.45 2.73
C GLY A 43 -3.96 12.54 4.24
N LEU A 44 -2.78 12.94 4.68
CA LEU A 44 -2.49 13.12 6.10
C LEU A 44 -3.36 14.22 6.72
N LYS A 45 -3.64 15.30 5.99
CA LYS A 45 -4.57 16.34 6.45
C LYS A 45 -5.97 15.80 6.65
N VAL A 46 -6.46 14.95 5.75
CA VAL A 46 -7.77 14.31 5.88
C VAL A 46 -7.80 13.42 7.13
N LEU A 47 -6.77 12.61 7.33
CA LEU A 47 -6.69 11.74 8.52
C LEU A 47 -6.66 12.55 9.81
N ASN A 48 -5.88 13.62 9.84
CA ASN A 48 -5.72 14.43 11.04
C ASN A 48 -7.00 15.17 11.47
N LYS A 49 -7.96 15.32 10.56
CA LYS A 49 -9.27 15.87 10.89
C LYS A 49 -10.20 14.86 11.57
N LYS A 50 -10.00 13.57 11.32
CA LYS A 50 -10.89 12.50 11.78
C LYS A 50 -10.31 11.69 12.94
N TYR A 51 -8.99 11.58 13.00
CA TYR A 51 -8.29 10.69 13.94
C TYR A 51 -7.18 11.45 14.64
N ASP A 52 -6.89 11.05 15.88
CA ASP A 52 -5.71 11.55 16.59
C ASP A 52 -4.46 10.84 16.01
N THR A 53 -3.76 11.54 15.12
CA THR A 53 -2.57 11.00 14.46
C THR A 53 -1.41 10.71 15.41
N LYS A 54 -1.44 11.25 16.64
CA LYS A 54 -0.49 10.89 17.69
C LYS A 54 -0.66 9.45 18.17
N GLN A 55 -1.81 8.85 17.89
CA GLN A 55 -2.10 7.46 18.19
C GLN A 55 -1.57 6.48 17.15
N ILE A 56 -0.97 6.96 16.06
CA ILE A 56 -0.34 6.10 15.05
C ILE A 56 0.95 5.53 15.63
N LYS A 57 0.95 4.21 15.87
CA LYS A 57 2.07 3.50 16.48
C LYS A 57 3.15 3.15 15.47
N SER A 58 2.76 2.81 14.26
CA SER A 58 3.70 2.34 13.24
C SER A 58 3.19 2.68 11.85
N VAL A 59 4.13 2.92 10.95
CA VAL A 59 3.86 3.31 9.56
C VAL A 59 4.66 2.42 8.62
N GLY A 60 3.98 1.87 7.60
CA GLY A 60 4.62 1.14 6.51
C GLY A 60 4.39 1.83 5.17
N THR A 61 5.36 1.70 4.26
CA THR A 61 5.25 2.21 2.89
C THR A 61 5.50 1.12 1.87
N THR A 62 4.82 1.25 0.74
CA THR A 62 5.00 0.42 -0.43
C THR A 62 4.75 1.23 -1.70
N GLY A 63 4.82 0.59 -2.86
CA GLY A 63 4.65 1.24 -4.16
C GLY A 63 5.97 1.69 -4.75
N SER A 64 5.92 2.21 -5.98
CA SER A 64 7.12 2.72 -6.68
C SER A 64 7.77 3.89 -5.94
N GLY A 65 6.99 4.70 -5.24
CA GLY A 65 7.46 5.83 -4.43
C GLY A 65 7.70 5.51 -2.96
N ARG A 66 7.80 4.24 -2.58
CA ARG A 66 7.91 3.82 -1.17
C ARG A 66 9.10 4.42 -0.42
N GLN A 67 10.25 4.54 -1.08
CA GLN A 67 11.46 5.07 -0.44
C GLN A 67 11.30 6.56 -0.13
N MET A 68 10.82 7.33 -1.08
CA MET A 68 10.55 8.76 -0.90
C MET A 68 9.48 8.97 0.19
N ALA A 69 8.42 8.19 0.15
CA ALA A 69 7.36 8.25 1.17
C ALA A 69 7.90 7.91 2.55
N SER A 70 8.72 6.87 2.65
CA SER A 70 9.36 6.47 3.92
C SER A 70 10.20 7.60 4.50
N PHE A 71 10.99 8.26 3.67
CA PHE A 71 11.81 9.39 4.10
C PHE A 71 10.95 10.57 4.59
N LEU A 72 9.86 10.85 3.85
CA LEU A 72 8.99 11.99 4.14
C LEU A 72 8.21 11.83 5.45
N ILE A 73 7.70 10.62 5.73
CA ILE A 73 6.82 10.39 6.88
C ILE A 73 7.47 9.62 8.02
N GLY A 74 8.73 9.24 7.88
CA GLY A 74 9.43 8.46 8.91
C GLY A 74 8.85 7.06 9.09
N ALA A 75 8.73 6.30 8.01
CA ALA A 75 8.15 4.97 8.08
C ALA A 75 9.03 3.98 8.86
N ASP A 76 8.39 3.08 9.60
CA ASP A 76 9.05 2.02 10.35
C ASP A 76 9.41 0.83 9.46
N ILE A 77 8.64 0.62 8.38
CA ILE A 77 8.84 -0.50 7.47
C ILE A 77 8.60 -0.07 6.04
N VAL A 78 9.43 -0.59 5.13
CA VAL A 78 9.32 -0.37 3.68
C VAL A 78 9.30 -1.73 3.02
N LYS A 79 8.27 -2.02 2.25
CA LYS A 79 8.11 -3.30 1.53
C LYS A 79 7.76 -3.04 0.07
N ASN A 80 8.28 -3.90 -0.81
CA ASN A 80 7.88 -3.84 -2.21
C ASN A 80 6.43 -4.31 -2.40
N GLU A 81 5.87 -4.02 -3.56
CA GLU A 81 4.47 -4.29 -3.87
C GLU A 81 4.14 -5.78 -3.86
N ILE A 82 5.06 -6.63 -4.31
CA ILE A 82 4.86 -8.09 -4.32
C ILE A 82 4.63 -8.61 -2.90
N THR A 83 5.48 -8.20 -1.96
CA THR A 83 5.33 -8.58 -0.55
C THR A 83 4.04 -8.01 0.04
N ALA A 84 3.73 -6.74 -0.23
CA ALA A 84 2.53 -6.11 0.30
C ALA A 84 1.25 -6.79 -0.20
N HIS A 85 1.15 -7.09 -1.50
CA HIS A 85 0.01 -7.82 -2.07
C HIS A 85 -0.12 -9.22 -1.49
N ALA A 86 0.99 -9.94 -1.33
CA ALA A 86 0.98 -11.28 -0.77
C ALA A 86 0.45 -11.28 0.67
N VAL A 87 0.95 -10.39 1.52
CA VAL A 87 0.51 -10.29 2.91
C VAL A 87 -0.97 -9.93 3.00
N ALA A 88 -1.42 -8.93 2.23
CA ALA A 88 -2.81 -8.50 2.24
C ALA A 88 -3.75 -9.60 1.75
N SER A 89 -3.39 -10.32 0.70
CA SER A 89 -4.21 -11.39 0.14
C SER A 89 -4.31 -12.57 1.10
N LEU A 90 -3.22 -12.93 1.78
CA LEU A 90 -3.21 -13.99 2.78
C LEU A 90 -4.04 -13.64 4.02
N GLU A 91 -4.17 -12.38 4.35
CA GLU A 91 -5.03 -11.92 5.44
C GLU A 91 -6.52 -12.13 5.09
N ILE A 92 -6.88 -11.97 3.80
CA ILE A 92 -8.25 -12.19 3.32
C ILE A 92 -8.55 -13.68 3.15
N ASP A 93 -7.61 -14.43 2.57
CA ASP A 93 -7.73 -15.87 2.32
C ASP A 93 -6.37 -16.54 2.49
N LYS A 94 -6.22 -17.32 3.54
CA LYS A 94 -4.97 -18.02 3.87
C LYS A 94 -4.57 -19.09 2.86
N GLU A 95 -5.51 -19.53 2.03
CA GLU A 95 -5.29 -20.58 1.03
C GLU A 95 -5.00 -20.04 -0.36
N VAL A 96 -4.86 -18.72 -0.52
CA VAL A 96 -4.57 -18.13 -1.82
C VAL A 96 -3.24 -18.66 -2.37
N LYS A 97 -3.25 -19.01 -3.65
CA LYS A 97 -2.08 -19.56 -4.35
C LYS A 97 -1.62 -18.70 -5.52
N THR A 98 -2.52 -17.94 -6.08
CA THR A 98 -2.23 -17.07 -7.23
C THR A 98 -2.91 -15.72 -7.01
N ILE A 99 -2.16 -14.66 -7.22
CA ILE A 99 -2.67 -13.30 -7.18
C ILE A 99 -2.46 -12.69 -8.56
N LEU A 100 -3.54 -12.18 -9.14
CA LEU A 100 -3.50 -11.36 -10.35
C LEU A 100 -3.79 -9.94 -9.92
N GLU A 101 -2.82 -9.05 -10.05
CA GLU A 101 -2.98 -7.64 -9.73
C GLU A 101 -2.87 -6.83 -11.01
N ILE A 102 -3.89 -6.01 -11.28
CA ILE A 102 -3.95 -5.17 -12.47
C ILE A 102 -4.05 -3.73 -11.99
N GLY A 103 -2.98 -2.98 -12.15
CA GLY A 103 -2.89 -1.59 -11.74
C GLY A 103 -3.06 -0.62 -12.90
N GLY A 104 -2.85 0.65 -12.60
CA GLY A 104 -2.96 1.73 -13.58
C GLY A 104 -1.88 1.71 -14.65
N GLN A 105 -0.70 1.20 -14.34
CA GLN A 105 0.45 1.18 -15.27
C GLN A 105 1.10 -0.18 -15.44
N ASP A 106 0.86 -1.11 -14.55
CA ASP A 106 1.44 -2.44 -14.65
C ASP A 106 0.43 -3.50 -14.23
N SER A 107 0.78 -4.74 -14.49
CA SER A 107 0.08 -5.90 -13.98
C SER A 107 1.08 -6.91 -13.45
N LYS A 108 0.66 -7.68 -12.47
CA LYS A 108 1.51 -8.64 -11.78
C LYS A 108 0.79 -9.97 -11.65
N ILE A 109 1.54 -11.05 -11.74
CA ILE A 109 1.10 -12.36 -11.28
C ILE A 109 2.05 -12.80 -10.17
N ILE A 110 1.49 -13.21 -9.04
CA ILE A 110 2.26 -13.66 -7.88
C ILE A 110 1.81 -15.07 -7.53
N LEU A 111 2.77 -15.98 -7.47
CA LEU A 111 2.53 -17.37 -7.12
C LEU A 111 2.97 -17.62 -5.67
N LEU A 112 2.09 -18.25 -4.89
CA LEU A 112 2.37 -18.60 -3.49
C LEU A 112 2.27 -20.12 -3.30
N LYS A 113 3.11 -20.61 -2.40
CA LYS A 113 3.05 -21.98 -1.91
C LYS A 113 3.22 -21.96 -0.40
N ASN A 114 2.24 -22.52 0.31
CA ASN A 114 2.24 -22.53 1.78
C ASN A 114 2.42 -21.13 2.39
N GLY A 115 1.77 -20.11 1.81
CA GLY A 115 1.83 -18.74 2.29
C GLY A 115 3.12 -17.99 1.95
N ILE A 116 3.96 -18.55 1.10
CA ILE A 116 5.26 -17.97 0.72
C ILE A 116 5.26 -17.69 -0.78
N VAL A 117 5.71 -16.50 -1.17
CA VAL A 117 5.91 -16.14 -2.58
C VAL A 117 7.02 -17.02 -3.16
N THR A 118 6.69 -17.84 -4.17
CA THR A 118 7.64 -18.70 -4.83
C THR A 118 8.10 -18.15 -6.18
N ASP A 119 7.28 -17.34 -6.83
CA ASP A 119 7.60 -16.72 -8.10
C ASP A 119 6.68 -15.54 -8.37
N PHE A 120 7.11 -14.64 -9.23
CA PHE A 120 6.27 -13.55 -9.72
C PHE A 120 6.73 -13.10 -11.10
N ALA A 121 5.81 -12.52 -11.86
CA ALA A 121 6.11 -11.83 -13.11
C ALA A 121 5.37 -10.50 -13.12
N MET A 122 5.98 -9.51 -13.75
CA MET A 122 5.43 -8.16 -13.86
C MET A 122 5.47 -7.71 -15.32
N ASN A 123 4.36 -7.14 -15.77
CA ASN A 123 4.28 -6.46 -17.07
C ASN A 123 4.16 -4.97 -16.83
N THR A 124 5.13 -4.21 -17.32
CA THR A 124 5.18 -2.76 -17.15
C THR A 124 4.50 -1.98 -18.28
N VAL A 125 3.97 -2.68 -19.27
CA VAL A 125 3.14 -2.06 -20.31
C VAL A 125 1.79 -1.71 -19.68
N CYS A 126 1.27 -0.51 -20.00
CA CYS A 126 0.02 -0.03 -19.43
C CYS A 126 -1.13 -1.01 -19.67
N ALA A 127 -1.74 -1.50 -18.60
CA ALA A 127 -2.81 -2.48 -18.66
C ALA A 127 -4.12 -1.89 -19.23
N ALA A 128 -4.28 -0.57 -19.19
CA ALA A 128 -5.44 0.13 -19.71
C ALA A 128 -5.34 0.44 -21.21
N GLY A 129 -4.18 0.25 -21.77
CA GLY A 129 -3.93 0.50 -23.18
C GLY A 129 -3.91 -0.75 -24.01
#